data_e01cebe94cc1ba1a7629f440044343d8
#
_entry.id   e01cebe94cc1ba1a7629f440044343d8
#
_cell.length_a   1.000
_cell.length_b   1.000
_cell.length_c   1.000
_cell.angle_alpha   90.00
_cell.angle_beta   90.00
_cell.angle_gamma   90.00
#
_symmetry.space_group_name_H-M   'P 1'
#
loop_
_entity.id
_entity.type
_entity.pdbx_description
1 polymer ?
#
loop_
_entity_poly.entity_id
_entity_poly.type
_entity_poly.pdbx_seq_one_letter_code
_entity_poly.pdbx_strand_id
1 'polypeptide(L)' 'MDIKILGTGCAKCKTLEKLTREVVEKNGFQATITKVEDITEIMKYHIMATPALVVNEKVEIKGRVPSANEIKDVLSKY' A
#
# COMPACT_ATOMS: atom_id res chain seq x y z
N MET A 1 8.88 8.55 -4.60
CA MET A 1 8.19 7.25 -4.52
C MET A 1 6.71 7.49 -4.40
N ASP A 2 5.93 6.87 -5.23
CA ASP A 2 4.47 7.01 -5.22
C ASP A 2 3.85 5.72 -4.68
N ILE A 3 3.21 5.81 -3.52
CA ILE A 3 2.61 4.67 -2.83
C ILE A 3 1.10 4.83 -2.86
N LYS A 4 0.40 3.77 -3.27
CA LYS A 4 -1.06 3.74 -3.24
C LYS A 4 -1.55 2.59 -2.40
N ILE A 5 -2.52 2.87 -1.55
CA ILE A 5 -3.19 1.87 -0.71
C ILE A 5 -4.55 1.62 -1.32
N LEU A 6 -4.74 0.46 -1.90
CA LEU A 6 -5.99 0.09 -2.56
C LEU A 6 -6.92 -0.61 -1.58
N GLY A 7 -8.13 -0.10 -1.46
CA GLY A 7 -9.12 -0.72 -0.58
C GLY A 7 -10.28 0.21 -0.32
N THR A 8 -11.43 -0.39 0.03
CA THR A 8 -12.69 0.34 0.19
C THR A 8 -12.96 0.77 1.63
N GLY A 9 -11.91 1.02 2.42
CA GLY A 9 -12.05 1.52 3.78
C GLY A 9 -12.30 0.45 4.85
N CYS A 10 -11.98 -0.80 4.56
CA CYS A 10 -12.11 -1.89 5.53
C CYS A 10 -11.05 -1.75 6.65
N ALA A 11 -11.24 -2.51 7.73
CA ALA A 11 -10.31 -2.47 8.86
C ALA A 11 -8.88 -2.80 8.43
N LYS A 12 -8.71 -3.82 7.59
CA LYS A 12 -7.39 -4.22 7.08
C LYS A 12 -6.78 -3.14 6.20
N CYS A 13 -7.60 -2.43 5.44
CA CYS A 13 -7.13 -1.34 4.59
C CYS A 13 -6.57 -0.19 5.44
N LYS A 14 -7.25 0.13 6.53
CA LYS A 14 -6.79 1.16 7.46
C LYS A 14 -5.51 0.74 8.16
N THR A 15 -5.40 -0.53 8.53
CA THR A 15 -4.20 -1.05 9.17
C THR A 15 -3.01 -0.97 8.22
N LEU A 16 -3.20 -1.34 6.95
CA LEU A 16 -2.14 -1.25 5.96
C LEU A 16 -1.69 0.19 5.76
N GLU A 17 -2.62 1.12 5.66
CA GLU A 17 -2.29 2.54 5.52
C GLU A 17 -1.46 3.02 6.70
N LYS A 18 -1.88 2.71 7.91
CA LYS A 18 -1.19 3.13 9.12
C LYS A 18 0.23 2.58 9.16
N LEU A 19 0.38 1.29 8.91
CA LEU A 19 1.70 0.65 8.90
C LEU A 19 2.61 1.26 7.84
N THR A 20 2.07 1.51 6.65
CA THR A 20 2.85 2.09 5.57
C THR A 20 3.34 3.49 5.92
N ARG A 21 2.47 4.33 6.50
CA ARG A 21 2.86 5.66 6.93
C ARG A 21 3.93 5.63 8.01
N GLU A 22 3.79 4.70 8.96
CA GLU A 22 4.78 4.55 10.03
C GLU A 22 6.14 4.13 9.48
N VAL A 23 6.16 3.19 8.55
CA VAL A 23 7.41 2.71 7.95
C VAL A 23 8.09 3.84 7.15
N VAL A 24 7.31 4.58 6.37
CA VAL A 24 7.84 5.70 5.59
C VAL A 24 8.46 6.75 6.51
N GLU A 25 7.75 7.12 7.56
CA GLU A 25 8.21 8.14 8.48
C GLU A 25 9.44 7.67 9.27
N LYS A 26 9.37 6.46 9.80
CA LYS A 26 10.43 5.94 10.66
C LYS A 26 11.74 5.71 9.93
N ASN A 27 11.68 5.35 8.66
CA ASN A 27 12.87 5.05 7.85
C ASN A 27 13.29 6.20 6.94
N GLY A 28 12.58 7.33 6.98
CA GLY A 28 12.94 8.50 6.20
C GLY A 28 12.75 8.36 4.70
N PHE A 29 11.87 7.47 4.25
CA PHE A 29 11.56 7.37 2.83
C PHE A 29 10.84 8.63 2.36
N GLN A 30 11.19 9.11 1.18
CA GLN A 30 10.47 10.21 0.56
C GLN A 30 9.39 9.64 -0.34
N ALA A 31 8.15 9.71 0.12
CA ALA A 31 7.04 9.07 -0.55
C ALA A 31 5.76 9.88 -0.42
N THR A 32 4.95 9.82 -1.48
CA THR A 32 3.58 10.32 -1.44
C THR A 32 2.66 9.10 -1.25
N ILE A 33 1.81 9.14 -0.25
CA ILE A 33 0.89 8.04 0.05
C ILE A 33 -0.53 8.48 -0.28
N THR A 34 -1.19 7.73 -1.15
CA THR A 34 -2.54 8.02 -1.60
C THR A 34 -3.42 6.81 -1.33
N LYS A 35 -4.62 7.06 -0.79
CA LYS A 35 -5.63 6.00 -0.64
C LYS A 35 -6.47 5.95 -1.92
N VAL A 36 -6.67 4.75 -2.43
CA VAL A 36 -7.53 4.52 -3.59
C VAL A 36 -8.71 3.66 -3.13
N GLU A 37 -9.87 4.27 -3.00
CA GLU A 37 -11.07 3.61 -2.50
C GLU A 37 -12.10 3.32 -3.59
N ASP A 38 -11.93 3.90 -4.76
CA ASP A 38 -12.83 3.71 -5.90
C ASP A 38 -12.58 2.33 -6.52
N ILE A 39 -13.61 1.50 -6.53
CA ILE A 39 -13.55 0.15 -7.09
C ILE A 39 -13.05 0.17 -8.54
N THR A 40 -13.51 1.12 -9.34
CA THR A 40 -13.11 1.23 -10.75
C THR A 40 -11.60 1.44 -10.86
N GLU A 41 -11.04 2.30 -10.02
CA GLU A 41 -9.60 2.55 -10.01
C GLU A 41 -8.82 1.34 -9.51
N ILE A 42 -9.34 0.66 -8.48
CA ILE A 42 -8.70 -0.54 -7.94
C ILE A 42 -8.63 -1.63 -9.00
N MET A 43 -9.69 -1.80 -9.78
CA MET A 43 -9.74 -2.83 -10.81
C MET A 43 -8.73 -2.63 -11.93
N LYS A 44 -8.26 -1.41 -12.13
CA LYS A 44 -7.22 -1.14 -13.13
C LYS A 44 -5.90 -1.83 -12.82
N TYR A 45 -5.70 -2.21 -11.57
CA TYR A 45 -4.49 -2.93 -11.15
C TYR A 45 -4.64 -4.45 -11.26
N HIS A 46 -5.78 -4.94 -11.77
CA HIS A 46 -6.04 -6.36 -12.00
C HIS A 46 -5.92 -7.21 -10.73
N ILE A 47 -6.33 -6.66 -9.59
CA ILE A 47 -6.34 -7.40 -8.33
C ILE A 47 -7.76 -7.84 -7.99
N MET A 48 -7.86 -9.01 -7.35
CA MET A 48 -9.15 -9.58 -6.93
C MET A 48 -9.40 -9.44 -5.44
N ALA A 49 -8.39 -9.05 -4.68
CA ALA A 49 -8.50 -8.97 -3.23
C ALA A 49 -7.84 -7.70 -2.71
N THR A 50 -8.45 -7.10 -1.69
CA THR A 50 -7.91 -5.93 -1.00
C THR A 50 -7.69 -6.31 0.47
N PRO A 51 -6.82 -5.62 1.19
CA PRO A 51 -6.08 -4.43 0.77
C PRO A 51 -4.91 -4.76 -0.13
N ALA A 52 -4.40 -3.77 -0.85
CA ALA A 52 -3.23 -3.94 -1.70
C ALA A 52 -2.30 -2.75 -1.57
N LEU A 53 -1.01 -3.01 -1.68
CA LEU A 53 0.03 -1.99 -1.65
C LEU A 53 0.66 -1.87 -3.03
N VAL A 54 0.59 -0.67 -3.60
CA VAL A 54 1.13 -0.36 -4.92
C VAL A 54 2.25 0.66 -4.75
N VAL A 55 3.40 0.38 -5.35
CA VAL A 55 4.55 1.30 -5.31
C VAL A 55 4.96 1.59 -6.73
N ASN A 56 4.95 2.87 -7.11
CA ASN A 56 5.30 3.34 -8.46
C ASN A 56 4.54 2.55 -9.53
N GLU A 57 3.23 2.41 -9.32
CA GLU A 57 2.29 1.73 -10.23
C GLU A 57 2.47 0.20 -10.29
N LYS A 58 3.30 -0.37 -9.43
CA LYS A 58 3.49 -1.82 -9.37
C LYS A 58 2.85 -2.39 -8.12
N VAL A 59 2.01 -3.41 -8.27
CA VAL A 59 1.36 -4.09 -7.14
C VAL A 59 2.40 -4.95 -6.45
N GLU A 60 2.77 -4.58 -5.22
CA GLU A 60 3.77 -5.32 -4.46
C GLU A 60 3.15 -6.33 -3.48
N ILE A 61 2.01 -5.96 -2.90
CA ILE A 61 1.32 -6.81 -1.92
C ILE A 61 -0.17 -6.74 -2.22
N LYS A 62 -0.84 -7.88 -2.20
CA LYS A 62 -2.28 -7.94 -2.43
C LYS A 62 -2.95 -8.96 -1.53
N GLY A 63 -4.15 -8.62 -1.05
CA GLY A 63 -5.01 -9.55 -0.32
C GLY A 63 -4.62 -9.82 1.12
N ARG A 64 -3.66 -9.09 1.67
CA ARG A 64 -3.24 -9.26 3.06
C ARG A 64 -2.59 -8.01 3.62
N VAL A 65 -2.46 -7.96 4.93
CA VAL A 65 -1.72 -6.89 5.61
C VAL A 65 -0.31 -7.42 5.91
N PRO A 66 0.73 -6.84 5.29
CA PRO A 66 2.10 -7.26 5.56
C PRO A 66 2.59 -6.74 6.90
N SER A 67 3.72 -7.29 7.38
CA SER A 67 4.38 -6.74 8.55
C SER A 67 5.12 -5.45 8.19
N ALA A 68 5.48 -4.67 9.22
CA ALA A 68 6.26 -3.46 9.01
C ALA A 68 7.60 -3.76 8.33
N ASN A 69 8.26 -4.86 8.71
CA ASN A 69 9.52 -5.26 8.11
C ASN A 69 9.35 -5.59 6.62
N GLU A 70 8.26 -6.27 6.27
CA GLU A 70 7.97 -6.60 4.88
C GLU A 70 7.74 -5.35 4.05
N ILE A 71 7.01 -4.37 4.58
CA ILE A 71 6.80 -3.09 3.92
C ILE A 71 8.14 -2.38 3.70
N LYS A 72 8.98 -2.36 4.73
CA LYS A 72 10.30 -1.74 4.64
C LYS A 72 11.14 -2.38 3.54
N ASP A 73 11.13 -3.72 3.48
CA ASP A 73 11.89 -4.45 2.46
C ASP A 73 11.40 -4.11 1.06
N VAL A 74 10.07 -4.03 0.87
CA VAL A 74 9.47 -3.67 -0.41
C VAL A 74 9.90 -2.26 -0.82
N LEU A 75 9.75 -1.29 0.08
CA LEU A 75 10.07 0.11 -0.23
C LEU A 75 11.56 0.32 -0.46
N SER A 76 12.40 -0.52 0.13
CA SER A 76 13.85 -0.41 -0.03
C SER A 76 14.34 -0.77 -1.44
N LYS A 77 13.47 -1.36 -2.26
CA LYS A 77 13.80 -1.66 -3.66
C LYS A 77 13.71 -0.45 -4.58
N TYR A 78 13.12 0.63 -4.10
CA TYR A 78 12.82 1.81 -4.93
C TYR A 78 13.66 3.03 -4.60
#